data_a9e0468825a54a0d41e16b1f3b937ff3
#
_entry.id   a9e0468825a54a0d41e16b1f3b937ff3
#
_cell.length_a   1.000
_cell.length_b   1.000
_cell.length_c   1.000
_cell.angle_alpha   90.00
_cell.angle_beta   90.00
_cell.angle_gamma   90.00
#
_symmetry.space_group_name_H-M   'P 1'
#
loop_
_entity.id
_entity.type
_entity.pdbx_description
1 polymer ?
#
loop_
_entity_poly.entity_id
_entity_poly.type
_entity_poly.pdbx_seq_one_letter_code
_entity_poly.pdbx_strand_id
1 'polypeptide(L)'
;VYNSDTMSRYDSIQYCAIRQINEKELMSENLRVLYVALTRAKEQFVTFYTSKKIEKAVTSNAKKIIDGRVSPVSVQKTNSDGDLIVTAALLHKDGGVLRDMCNSDIKFDALSDFDMSITIVLGDTEQKTVVEEQTVKAELDAELHKKIKDRLSFRYDRLSLANYPSKMTASSL
;
A
#
# COMPACT_ATOMS: atom_id res chain seq x y z
N VAL A 1 -0.69 35.28 0.13
CA VAL A 1 -0.86 36.73 0.04
C VAL A 1 -2.19 37.06 -0.64
N TYR A 2 -2.94 38.02 -0.11
CA TYR A 2 -4.20 38.47 -0.68
C TYR A 2 -4.01 39.84 -1.31
N ASN A 3 -4.42 40.01 -2.56
CA ASN A 3 -4.44 41.30 -3.25
C ASN A 3 -5.89 41.81 -3.28
N SER A 4 -6.15 42.90 -2.58
CA SER A 4 -7.47 43.52 -2.48
C SER A 4 -7.97 44.09 -3.81
N ASP A 5 -7.05 44.60 -4.66
CA ASP A 5 -7.39 45.30 -5.90
C ASP A 5 -7.87 44.32 -6.98
N THR A 6 -7.30 43.10 -7.00
CA THR A 6 -7.66 42.05 -7.94
C THR A 6 -8.56 40.97 -7.33
N MET A 7 -8.91 41.10 -6.05
CA MET A 7 -9.67 40.07 -5.29
C MET A 7 -9.07 38.66 -5.41
N SER A 8 -7.77 38.59 -5.66
CA SER A 8 -7.07 37.33 -5.91
C SER A 8 -6.16 36.91 -4.74
N ARG A 9 -6.03 35.60 -4.54
CA ARG A 9 -5.14 35.03 -3.56
C ARG A 9 -4.02 34.28 -4.28
N TYR A 10 -2.78 34.54 -3.94
CA TYR A 10 -1.63 33.83 -4.45
C TYR A 10 -0.65 33.46 -3.34
N ASP A 11 0.08 32.37 -3.55
CA ASP A 11 1.05 31.88 -2.60
C ASP A 11 2.33 32.76 -2.66
N SER A 12 2.91 33.07 -1.51
CA SER A 12 4.20 33.74 -1.47
C SER A 12 5.32 32.76 -1.84
N ILE A 13 6.45 33.30 -2.31
CA ILE A 13 7.64 32.49 -2.64
C ILE A 13 8.10 31.71 -1.41
N GLN A 14 8.09 32.32 -0.22
CA GLN A 14 8.45 31.67 1.03
C GLN A 14 7.50 30.50 1.35
N TYR A 15 6.20 30.68 1.14
CA TYR A 15 5.22 29.62 1.34
C TYR A 15 5.46 28.45 0.38
N CYS A 16 5.71 28.73 -0.90
CA CYS A 16 6.03 27.69 -1.89
C CYS A 16 7.32 26.93 -1.54
N ALA A 17 8.35 27.63 -1.06
CA ALA A 17 9.60 26.99 -0.64
C ALA A 17 9.41 26.08 0.58
N ILE A 18 8.71 26.56 1.62
CA ILE A 18 8.40 25.78 2.81
C ILE A 18 7.56 24.54 2.44
N ARG A 19 6.56 24.71 1.59
CA ARG A 19 5.73 23.61 1.11
C ARG A 19 6.56 22.53 0.41
N GLN A 20 7.49 22.90 -0.46
CA GLN A 20 8.36 21.94 -1.13
C GLN A 20 9.27 21.19 -0.15
N ILE A 21 9.80 21.87 0.86
CA ILE A 21 10.60 21.23 1.92
C ILE A 21 9.75 20.22 2.68
N ASN A 22 8.58 20.62 3.12
CA ASN A 22 7.66 19.74 3.87
C ASN A 22 7.22 18.54 3.03
N GLU A 23 6.92 18.70 1.75
CA GLU A 23 6.56 17.60 0.84
C GLU A 23 7.73 16.60 0.69
N LYS A 24 8.97 17.10 0.63
CA LYS A 24 10.16 16.25 0.58
C LYS A 24 10.38 15.49 1.89
N GLU A 25 10.23 16.14 3.03
CA GLU A 25 10.37 15.52 4.35
C GLU A 25 9.29 14.46 4.57
N LEU A 26 8.04 14.76 4.22
CA LEU A 26 6.92 13.82 4.30
C LEU A 26 7.17 12.59 3.44
N MET A 27 7.63 12.77 2.19
CA MET A 27 7.96 11.65 1.31
C MET A 27 9.11 10.81 1.88
N SER A 28 10.13 11.44 2.46
CA SER A 28 11.25 10.73 3.09
C SER A 28 10.77 9.86 4.27
N GLU A 29 9.84 10.38 5.07
CA GLU A 29 9.26 9.63 6.18
C GLU A 29 8.37 8.48 5.69
N ASN A 30 7.55 8.71 4.66
CA ASN A 30 6.73 7.66 4.04
C ASN A 30 7.61 6.51 3.50
N LEU A 31 8.72 6.83 2.83
CA LEU A 31 9.67 5.82 2.35
C LEU A 31 10.31 5.04 3.49
N ARG A 32 10.62 5.70 4.63
CA ARG A 32 11.14 5.03 5.81
C ARG A 32 10.11 4.07 6.40
N VAL A 33 8.86 4.48 6.51
CA VAL A 33 7.76 3.63 6.99
C VAL A 33 7.55 2.44 6.05
N LEU A 34 7.54 2.67 4.74
CA LEU A 34 7.44 1.61 3.74
C LEU A 34 8.62 0.61 3.86
N TYR A 35 9.85 1.11 3.99
CA TYR A 35 11.02 0.26 4.19
C TYR A 35 10.88 -0.62 5.44
N VAL A 36 10.45 -0.03 6.56
CA VAL A 36 10.22 -0.79 7.79
C VAL A 36 9.14 -1.84 7.59
N ALA A 37 8.05 -1.53 6.89
CA ALA A 37 6.99 -2.48 6.60
C ALA A 37 7.50 -3.66 5.76
N LEU A 38 8.25 -3.39 4.69
CA LEU A 38 8.82 -4.40 3.80
C LEU A 38 9.82 -5.31 4.53
N THR A 39 10.65 -4.74 5.41
CA THR A 39 11.69 -5.50 6.13
C THR A 39 11.19 -6.26 7.35
N ARG A 40 9.93 -6.07 7.76
CA ARG A 40 9.30 -6.82 8.86
C ARG A 40 8.91 -8.24 8.49
N ALA A 41 8.66 -8.52 7.22
CA ALA A 41 8.33 -9.85 6.75
C ALA A 41 9.55 -10.77 6.90
N LYS A 42 9.36 -11.94 7.54
CA LYS A 42 10.43 -12.93 7.74
C LYS A 42 10.48 -13.98 6.62
N GLU A 43 9.33 -14.37 6.10
CA GLU A 43 9.20 -15.46 5.14
C GLU A 43 8.61 -14.98 3.81
N GLN A 44 7.52 -14.25 3.87
CA GLN A 44 6.81 -13.80 2.67
C GLN A 44 6.19 -12.43 2.88
N PHE A 45 6.23 -11.61 1.84
CA PHE A 45 5.53 -10.34 1.76
C PHE A 45 4.51 -10.39 0.62
N VAL A 46 3.26 -10.10 0.92
CA VAL A 46 2.17 -10.05 -0.07
C VAL A 46 1.60 -8.64 -0.09
N THR A 47 1.49 -8.07 -1.27
CA THR A 47 0.88 -6.74 -1.45
C THR A 47 -0.16 -6.77 -2.55
N PHE A 48 -1.17 -5.92 -2.43
CA PHE A 48 -2.22 -5.75 -3.41
C PHE A 48 -2.20 -4.33 -3.95
N TYR A 49 -2.21 -4.22 -5.26
CA TYR A 49 -2.35 -2.95 -5.96
C TYR A 49 -3.61 -2.97 -6.80
N THR A 50 -4.49 -2.01 -6.58
CA THR A 50 -5.74 -1.90 -7.33
C THR A 50 -5.79 -0.62 -8.14
N SER A 51 -6.23 -0.72 -9.39
CA SER A 51 -6.39 0.43 -10.28
C SER A 51 -7.56 0.20 -11.22
N LYS A 52 -8.33 1.25 -11.52
CA LYS A 52 -9.41 1.19 -12.51
C LYS A 52 -8.90 0.90 -13.94
N LYS A 53 -7.66 1.26 -14.23
CA LYS A 53 -6.99 1.09 -15.52
C LYS A 53 -5.53 0.72 -15.29
N ILE A 54 -5.31 -0.56 -14.98
CA ILE A 54 -3.99 -1.08 -14.60
C ILE A 54 -2.92 -0.79 -15.67
N GLU A 55 -3.23 -0.98 -16.94
CA GLU A 55 -2.30 -0.73 -18.04
C GLU A 55 -1.80 0.72 -18.06
N LYS A 56 -2.71 1.69 -17.86
CA LYS A 56 -2.34 3.11 -17.78
C LYS A 56 -1.48 3.42 -16.56
N ALA A 57 -1.79 2.80 -15.43
CA ALA A 57 -1.02 2.98 -14.20
C ALA A 57 0.40 2.42 -14.36
N VAL A 58 0.53 1.20 -14.88
CA VAL A 58 1.83 0.56 -15.16
C VAL A 58 2.63 1.39 -16.18
N THR A 59 2.01 1.80 -17.28
CA THR A 59 2.67 2.64 -18.31
C THR A 59 3.13 3.99 -17.74
N SER A 60 2.34 4.60 -16.86
CA SER A 60 2.72 5.85 -16.19
C SER A 60 3.94 5.67 -15.29
N ASN A 61 4.00 4.57 -14.57
CA ASN A 61 5.14 4.24 -13.71
C ASN A 61 6.37 3.84 -14.53
N ALA A 62 6.19 3.12 -15.64
CA ALA A 62 7.26 2.78 -16.58
C ALA A 62 7.98 4.03 -17.12
N LYS A 63 7.25 5.09 -17.44
CA LYS A 63 7.81 6.38 -17.91
C LYS A 63 8.67 7.11 -16.88
N LYS A 64 8.58 6.76 -15.61
CA LYS A 64 9.43 7.33 -14.54
C LYS A 64 10.81 6.69 -14.50
N ILE A 65 10.99 5.57 -15.20
CA ILE A 65 12.24 4.80 -15.24
C ILE A 65 13.06 5.25 -16.44
N ILE A 66 14.27 5.68 -16.21
CA ILE A 66 15.22 6.12 -17.23
C ILE A 66 16.52 5.31 -17.02
N ASP A 67 16.97 4.58 -18.03
CA ASP A 67 18.18 3.74 -17.97
C ASP A 67 18.24 2.79 -16.76
N GLY A 68 17.09 2.17 -16.42
CA GLY A 68 17.02 1.24 -15.29
C GLY A 68 17.07 1.90 -13.91
N ARG A 69 16.85 3.20 -13.83
CA ARG A 69 16.84 3.98 -12.57
C ARG A 69 15.63 4.89 -12.48
N VAL A 70 15.22 5.18 -11.26
CA VAL A 70 14.16 6.14 -10.98
C VAL A 70 14.78 7.42 -10.45
N SER A 71 14.41 8.54 -11.04
CA SER A 71 14.91 9.85 -10.60
C SER A 71 14.29 10.22 -9.23
N PRO A 72 15.05 10.86 -8.31
CA PRO A 72 14.52 11.33 -7.03
C PRO A 72 13.29 12.24 -7.17
N VAL A 73 13.25 13.06 -8.22
CA VAL A 73 12.11 13.92 -8.53
C VAL A 73 10.87 13.10 -8.90
N SER A 74 11.04 11.99 -9.61
CA SER A 74 9.93 11.09 -9.95
C SER A 74 9.38 10.38 -8.71
N VAL A 75 10.24 10.02 -7.76
CA VAL A 75 9.84 9.45 -6.47
C VAL A 75 9.02 10.46 -5.67
N GLN A 76 9.49 11.71 -5.57
CA GLN A 76 8.77 12.78 -4.84
C GLN A 76 7.37 13.06 -5.41
N LYS A 77 7.19 12.89 -6.72
CA LYS A 77 5.90 13.10 -7.40
C LYS A 77 5.00 11.86 -7.40
N THR A 78 5.40 10.80 -6.73
CA THR A 78 4.59 9.59 -6.66
C THR A 78 3.48 9.76 -5.64
N ASN A 79 2.26 9.39 -6.03
CA ASN A 79 1.05 9.65 -5.24
C ASN A 79 0.69 8.54 -4.25
N SER A 80 1.27 7.35 -4.41
CA SER A 80 0.95 6.21 -3.56
C SER A 80 2.13 5.25 -3.39
N ASP A 81 2.18 4.57 -2.26
CA ASP A 81 3.17 3.52 -2.00
C ASP A 81 3.05 2.36 -2.99
N GLY A 82 1.82 2.08 -3.46
CA GLY A 82 1.58 1.08 -4.49
C GLY A 82 2.27 1.40 -5.82
N ASP A 83 2.31 2.68 -6.22
CA ASP A 83 3.04 3.10 -7.43
C ASP A 83 4.55 2.92 -7.27
N LEU A 84 5.10 3.10 -6.06
CA LEU A 84 6.51 2.82 -5.77
C LEU A 84 6.80 1.33 -5.89
N ILE A 85 5.93 0.48 -5.34
CA ILE A 85 6.06 -0.97 -5.43
C ILE A 85 5.96 -1.44 -6.88
N VAL A 86 5.01 -0.93 -7.66
CA VAL A 86 4.88 -1.24 -9.10
C VAL A 86 6.13 -0.80 -9.87
N THR A 87 6.68 0.37 -9.54
CA THR A 87 7.91 0.86 -10.17
C THR A 87 9.12 -0.02 -9.84
N ALA A 88 9.22 -0.46 -8.58
CA ALA A 88 10.25 -1.41 -8.17
C ALA A 88 10.07 -2.78 -8.86
N ALA A 89 8.83 -3.26 -8.97
CA ALA A 89 8.52 -4.49 -9.67
C ALA A 89 8.87 -4.45 -11.17
N LEU A 90 8.73 -3.31 -11.82
CA LEU A 90 9.16 -3.12 -13.23
C LEU A 90 10.68 -3.24 -13.39
N LEU A 91 11.45 -2.89 -12.37
CA LEU A 91 12.92 -2.98 -12.35
C LEU A 91 13.43 -4.37 -11.93
N HIS A 92 12.56 -5.21 -11.39
CA HIS A 92 12.92 -6.54 -10.91
C HIS A 92 13.00 -7.55 -12.06
N LYS A 93 13.85 -8.59 -11.93
CA LYS A 93 13.99 -9.68 -12.93
C LYS A 93 12.65 -10.32 -13.30
N ASP A 94 11.79 -10.60 -12.29
CA ASP A 94 10.48 -11.26 -12.45
C ASP A 94 9.35 -10.30 -12.86
N GLY A 95 9.65 -9.03 -13.09
CA GLY A 95 8.67 -8.01 -13.51
C GLY A 95 8.26 -8.08 -14.99
N GLY A 96 8.57 -9.18 -15.70
CA GLY A 96 8.29 -9.35 -17.13
C GLY A 96 6.84 -9.08 -17.48
N VAL A 97 5.90 -9.67 -16.72
CA VAL A 97 4.45 -9.51 -16.93
C VAL A 97 4.02 -8.03 -16.97
N LEU A 98 4.60 -7.19 -16.13
CA LEU A 98 4.29 -5.75 -16.12
C LEU A 98 4.96 -5.02 -17.27
N ARG A 99 6.19 -5.40 -17.65
CA ARG A 99 6.90 -4.82 -18.80
C ARG A 99 6.19 -5.13 -20.12
N ASP A 100 5.72 -6.37 -20.29
CA ASP A 100 4.94 -6.79 -21.46
C ASP A 100 3.63 -6.01 -21.58
N MET A 101 2.96 -5.76 -20.45
CA MET A 101 1.72 -4.98 -20.42
C MET A 101 1.92 -3.53 -20.89
N CYS A 102 3.05 -2.91 -20.64
CA CYS A 102 3.33 -1.53 -21.05
C CYS A 102 4.13 -1.42 -22.34
N ASN A 103 4.47 -2.55 -23.01
CA ASN A 103 5.30 -2.61 -24.21
C ASN A 103 6.60 -1.77 -24.06
N SER A 104 7.21 -1.81 -22.90
CA SER A 104 8.37 -0.98 -22.57
C SER A 104 9.62 -1.86 -22.42
N ASP A 105 10.66 -1.51 -23.18
CA ASP A 105 11.98 -2.12 -23.04
C ASP A 105 12.75 -1.45 -21.90
N ILE A 106 12.42 -1.86 -20.67
CA ILE A 106 13.01 -1.32 -19.44
C ILE A 106 14.23 -2.17 -19.07
N LYS A 107 15.38 -1.55 -18.91
CA LYS A 107 16.53 -2.19 -18.29
C LYS A 107 16.21 -2.53 -16.84
N PHE A 108 16.32 -3.79 -16.49
CA PHE A 108 16.01 -4.30 -15.15
C PHE A 108 17.26 -4.91 -14.49
N ASP A 109 17.24 -5.03 -13.18
CA ASP A 109 18.29 -5.66 -12.42
C ASP A 109 18.12 -7.19 -12.44
N ALA A 110 19.01 -7.88 -13.15
CA ALA A 110 19.03 -9.33 -13.23
C ALA A 110 19.61 -10.00 -11.96
N LEU A 111 20.23 -9.23 -11.06
CA LEU A 111 20.97 -9.72 -9.90
C LEU A 111 20.16 -9.64 -8.59
N SER A 112 18.85 -9.41 -8.66
CA SER A 112 18.04 -9.37 -7.45
C SER A 112 18.05 -10.72 -6.71
N ASP A 113 18.34 -10.66 -5.41
CA ASP A 113 18.56 -11.83 -4.53
C ASP A 113 17.27 -12.52 -4.07
N PHE A 114 16.10 -11.98 -4.40
CA PHE A 114 14.81 -12.54 -4.02
C PHE A 114 13.93 -12.84 -5.24
N ASP A 115 13.00 -13.75 -5.08
CA ASP A 115 12.03 -14.11 -6.11
C ASP A 115 10.71 -13.38 -5.88
N MET A 116 10.08 -12.91 -6.95
CA MET A 116 8.81 -12.20 -6.91
C MET A 116 7.81 -12.85 -7.86
N SER A 117 6.60 -13.11 -7.36
CA SER A 117 5.48 -13.59 -8.17
C SER A 117 4.46 -12.47 -8.35
N ILE A 118 4.09 -12.18 -9.59
CA ILE A 118 3.12 -11.15 -9.94
C ILE A 118 1.91 -11.80 -10.60
N THR A 119 0.74 -11.62 -9.98
CA THR A 119 -0.53 -12.09 -10.52
C THR A 119 -1.41 -10.90 -10.84
N ILE A 120 -1.91 -10.82 -12.07
CA ILE A 120 -2.83 -9.78 -12.51
C ILE A 120 -4.23 -10.38 -12.56
N VAL A 121 -5.13 -9.83 -11.76
CA VAL A 121 -6.54 -10.20 -11.75
C VAL A 121 -7.33 -9.08 -12.42
N LEU A 122 -7.88 -9.36 -13.59
CA LEU A 122 -8.80 -8.46 -14.29
C LEU A 122 -10.20 -8.77 -13.77
N GLY A 123 -10.78 -7.84 -12.99
CA GLY A 123 -12.16 -7.96 -12.56
C GLY A 123 -13.08 -7.57 -13.70
N ASP A 124 -13.81 -8.51 -14.25
CA ASP A 124 -15.02 -8.21 -15.02
C ASP A 124 -16.08 -7.69 -14.04
N THR A 125 -16.66 -6.55 -14.37
CA THR A 125 -17.59 -5.81 -13.49
C THR A 125 -18.92 -6.56 -13.25
N GLU A 126 -19.09 -7.76 -13.79
CA GLU A 126 -20.35 -8.53 -13.70
C GLU A 126 -20.23 -9.96 -13.15
N GLN A 127 -19.05 -10.46 -12.89
CA GLN A 127 -18.95 -11.71 -12.16
C GLN A 127 -18.93 -11.42 -10.64
N LYS A 128 -20.13 -11.43 -10.04
CA LYS A 128 -20.25 -11.96 -8.69
C LYS A 128 -19.62 -13.35 -8.74
N THR A 129 -18.35 -13.41 -8.49
CA THR A 129 -17.73 -14.67 -8.08
C THR A 129 -18.45 -15.03 -6.79
N VAL A 130 -19.50 -15.85 -6.93
CA VAL A 130 -19.87 -16.74 -5.85
C VAL A 130 -18.55 -17.44 -5.59
N VAL A 131 -17.87 -17.03 -4.54
CA VAL A 131 -16.84 -17.83 -3.91
C VAL A 131 -17.64 -19.09 -3.57
N GLU A 132 -17.56 -20.11 -4.42
CA GLU A 132 -17.85 -21.47 -3.99
C GLU A 132 -16.94 -21.61 -2.78
N GLU A 133 -17.55 -21.48 -1.62
CA GLU A 133 -16.96 -22.00 -0.41
C GLU A 133 -16.63 -23.45 -0.75
N GLN A 134 -15.42 -23.67 -1.26
CA GLN A 134 -14.79 -24.95 -1.08
C GLN A 134 -14.73 -25.09 0.42
N THR A 135 -15.83 -25.61 0.97
CA THR A 135 -15.83 -26.21 2.27
C THR A 135 -14.72 -27.26 2.19
N VAL A 136 -13.51 -26.83 2.50
CA VAL A 136 -12.49 -27.74 2.97
C VAL A 136 -13.13 -28.34 4.19
N LYS A 137 -13.81 -29.48 4.00
CA LYS A 137 -14.12 -30.41 5.09
C LYS A 137 -12.78 -30.99 5.53
N ALA A 138 -11.94 -30.13 6.12
CA ALA A 138 -10.98 -30.59 7.08
C ALA A 138 -11.86 -31.26 8.15
N GLU A 139 -11.73 -32.56 8.30
CA GLU A 139 -12.19 -33.24 9.49
C GLU A 139 -11.45 -32.60 10.65
N LEU A 140 -12.01 -31.50 11.15
CA LEU A 140 -11.48 -30.84 12.32
C LEU A 140 -11.60 -31.86 13.43
N ASP A 141 -10.46 -32.30 13.95
CA ASP A 141 -10.36 -33.10 15.12
C ASP A 141 -11.33 -32.56 16.18
N ALA A 142 -12.26 -33.39 16.64
CA ALA A 142 -13.34 -32.98 17.56
C ALA A 142 -12.77 -32.30 18.82
N GLU A 143 -11.57 -32.65 19.22
CA GLU A 143 -10.85 -32.08 20.35
C GLU A 143 -10.36 -30.63 20.02
N LEU A 144 -9.87 -30.41 18.82
CA LEU A 144 -9.46 -29.07 18.36
C LEU A 144 -10.67 -28.14 18.24
N HIS A 145 -11.77 -28.63 17.70
CA HIS A 145 -13.02 -27.89 17.61
C HIS A 145 -13.54 -27.48 19.00
N LYS A 146 -13.48 -28.38 19.98
CA LYS A 146 -13.85 -28.08 21.35
C LYS A 146 -12.94 -27.01 21.96
N LYS A 147 -11.63 -27.14 21.82
CA LYS A 147 -10.65 -26.10 22.28
C LYS A 147 -10.87 -24.73 21.69
N ILE A 148 -11.19 -24.68 20.38
CA ILE A 148 -11.51 -23.41 19.70
C ILE A 148 -12.80 -22.81 20.26
N LYS A 149 -13.87 -23.62 20.40
CA LYS A 149 -15.16 -23.20 20.93
C LYS A 149 -15.05 -22.68 22.36
N ASP A 150 -14.28 -23.37 23.21
CA ASP A 150 -14.04 -22.95 24.60
C ASP A 150 -13.29 -21.62 24.66
N ARG A 151 -12.31 -21.41 23.79
CA ARG A 151 -11.61 -20.13 23.69
C ARG A 151 -12.49 -18.99 23.15
N LEU A 152 -13.33 -19.25 22.16
CA LEU A 152 -14.24 -18.26 21.59
C LEU A 152 -15.42 -17.94 22.52
N SER A 153 -15.81 -18.86 23.40
CA SER A 153 -16.86 -18.64 24.41
C SER A 153 -16.37 -17.91 25.66
N PHE A 154 -15.04 -17.71 25.78
CA PHE A 154 -14.49 -16.96 26.90
C PHE A 154 -15.03 -15.53 26.93
N ARG A 155 -15.70 -15.18 28.02
CA ARG A 155 -16.12 -13.83 28.30
C ARG A 155 -15.26 -13.25 29.40
N TYR A 156 -14.78 -12.04 29.15
CA TYR A 156 -14.03 -11.32 30.16
C TYR A 156 -14.94 -10.87 31.29
N ASP A 157 -14.63 -11.28 32.54
CA ASP A 157 -15.50 -11.01 33.70
C ASP A 157 -15.73 -9.54 33.98
N ARG A 158 -14.86 -8.68 33.47
CA ARG A 158 -14.95 -7.23 33.63
C ARG A 158 -15.28 -6.49 32.34
N LEU A 159 -16.09 -7.10 31.47
CA LEU A 159 -16.48 -6.49 30.19
C LEU A 159 -17.18 -5.13 30.38
N SER A 160 -17.89 -4.94 31.49
CA SER A 160 -18.49 -3.67 31.84
C SER A 160 -17.48 -2.52 31.97
N LEU A 161 -16.24 -2.82 32.37
CA LEU A 161 -15.18 -1.83 32.48
C LEU A 161 -14.65 -1.37 31.10
N ALA A 162 -14.83 -2.16 30.05
CA ALA A 162 -14.44 -1.78 28.69
C ALA A 162 -15.23 -0.59 28.13
N ASN A 163 -16.42 -0.34 28.68
CA ASN A 163 -17.28 0.78 28.29
C ASN A 163 -16.96 2.09 29.03
N TYR A 164 -16.06 2.07 30.01
CA TYR A 164 -15.65 3.29 30.68
C TYR A 164 -14.59 4.02 29.84
N PRO A 165 -14.72 5.33 29.68
CA PRO A 165 -13.72 6.13 28.99
C PRO A 165 -12.38 6.08 29.73
N SER A 166 -11.27 6.00 29.03
CA SER A 166 -9.91 5.93 29.61
C SER A 166 -9.51 7.19 30.38
N LYS A 167 -10.25 8.29 30.19
CA LYS A 167 -10.11 9.55 30.91
C LYS A 167 -11.48 10.05 31.30
N MET A 168 -11.72 10.25 32.59
CA MET A 168 -12.91 10.88 33.12
C MET A 168 -12.54 12.20 33.76
N THR A 169 -13.35 13.22 33.59
CA THR A 169 -13.21 14.49 34.30
C THR A 169 -13.73 14.32 35.73
N ALA A 170 -13.19 15.07 36.69
CA ALA A 170 -13.60 15.01 38.10
C ALA A 170 -15.12 15.32 38.30
N SER A 171 -15.74 15.97 37.33
CA SER A 171 -17.18 16.29 37.30
C SER A 171 -18.06 15.18 36.72
N SER A 172 -17.51 14.07 36.28
CA SER A 172 -18.25 12.91 35.71
C SER A 172 -18.32 11.72 36.69
N LEU A 173 -17.89 11.92 37.92
CA LEU A 173 -18.12 11.07 39.08
C LEU A 173 -19.33 11.61 39.83
#